data_81c5250a8aad33e23121a918e1ebedad
#
_entry.id   81c5250a8aad33e23121a918e1ebedad
#
_cell.length_a   1.000
_cell.length_b   1.000
_cell.length_c   1.000
_cell.angle_alpha   90.00
_cell.angle_beta   90.00
_cell.angle_gamma   90.00
#
_symmetry.space_group_name_H-M   'P 1'
#
loop_
_entity.id
_entity.type
_entity.pdbx_description
1 polymer ?
#
loop_
_entity_poly.entity_id
_entity_poly.type
_entity_poly.pdbx_seq_one_letter_code
_entity_poly.pdbx_strand_id
1 'polypeptide(L)'
;MFDFDETINRKNTACSKWDGQGGEYLPLWVADMDFKSPKPIIDKIIKRTEHGVFGYTHDESALKEIICNFYKKEYNYKIKKEWIVFIPSVMPGATMACRIANGDMMFNTPMYPHIRRLPGEVKCNAIEVPLKKFNGKYTFDFEAMQRKIDDNIKVFVLCNPHNPVGRVYSREELEELVKFCDENNLLLVSDEIHSELIFEGKHIPVFTLNEKAKNISITLTSPAKTYNIPALPLGFAIIPNEEIQRKFKKEIYGVFGHPAVLSVEAFKSAYTECDQWKKELLQYLKENRDYVEERVSKIKGLKINHNEGTYLAWIDASEAGIEYPYKFFLDKAKIKFSDGADFGKKEFVRINLGCPRANLKEAFDRIEEIL
;
A
#
# COMPACT_ATOMS: atom_id res chain seq x y z
N MET A 1 22.06 14.62 5.05
CA MET A 1 21.65 13.37 5.70
C MET A 1 20.40 13.69 6.52
N PHE A 2 19.33 12.94 6.30
CA PHE A 2 18.09 13.13 7.07
C PHE A 2 18.17 12.31 8.36
N ASP A 3 17.61 12.83 9.45
CA ASP A 3 17.60 12.15 10.75
C ASP A 3 16.29 11.37 10.91
N PHE A 4 16.34 10.05 10.64
CA PHE A 4 15.22 9.13 10.86
C PHE A 4 15.18 8.53 12.26
N ASP A 5 16.17 8.83 13.12
CA ASP A 5 16.16 8.46 14.54
C ASP A 5 15.56 9.56 15.43
N GLU A 6 15.22 10.73 14.86
CA GLU A 6 14.52 11.79 15.59
C GLU A 6 13.19 11.28 16.14
N THR A 7 13.03 11.30 17.46
CA THR A 7 11.77 10.94 18.11
C THR A 7 10.80 12.13 18.10
N ILE A 8 9.71 11.99 17.35
CA ILE A 8 8.68 13.02 17.21
C ILE A 8 7.52 12.69 18.12
N ASN A 9 7.15 13.61 19.01
CA ASN A 9 5.93 13.46 19.80
C ASN A 9 4.70 13.66 18.92
N ARG A 10 3.93 12.56 18.69
CA ARG A 10 2.70 12.56 17.90
C ARG A 10 1.43 12.45 18.77
N LYS A 11 1.58 12.42 20.11
CA LYS A 11 0.43 12.44 21.04
C LYS A 11 -0.23 13.82 21.03
N ASN A 12 -1.54 13.85 21.14
CA ASN A 12 -2.36 15.07 21.13
C ASN A 12 -2.28 15.89 19.82
N THR A 13 -2.09 15.19 18.70
CA THR A 13 -2.04 15.79 17.36
C THR A 13 -3.19 15.31 16.47
N ALA A 14 -4.24 14.71 17.03
CA ALA A 14 -5.32 14.01 16.34
C ALA A 14 -4.80 12.85 15.46
N CYS A 15 -3.68 12.25 15.84
CA CYS A 15 -3.05 11.18 15.10
C CYS A 15 -3.72 9.83 15.41
N SER A 16 -4.33 9.19 14.41
CA SER A 16 -4.98 7.88 14.57
C SER A 16 -4.08 6.82 15.17
N LYS A 17 -2.77 6.84 14.85
CA LYS A 17 -1.79 5.86 15.33
C LYS A 17 -1.52 6.01 16.84
N TRP A 18 -1.38 7.25 17.32
CA TRP A 18 -0.96 7.57 18.70
C TRP A 18 -2.12 7.96 19.62
N ASP A 19 -3.17 8.62 19.08
CA ASP A 19 -4.30 9.15 19.87
C ASP A 19 -5.56 8.29 19.77
N GLY A 20 -5.63 7.41 18.78
CA GLY A 20 -6.87 6.77 18.34
C GLY A 20 -7.47 5.70 19.26
N GLN A 21 -6.82 5.32 20.35
CA GLN A 21 -7.40 4.40 21.36
C GLN A 21 -6.63 4.55 22.67
N GLY A 22 -7.29 5.08 23.70
CA GLY A 22 -6.70 5.32 25.01
C GLY A 22 -5.92 4.14 25.56
N GLY A 23 -4.70 4.40 26.06
CA GLY A 23 -3.79 3.44 26.65
C GLY A 23 -2.34 3.79 26.36
N GLU A 24 -1.44 3.34 27.23
CA GLU A 24 0.01 3.48 27.05
C GLU A 24 0.55 2.30 26.23
N TYR A 25 0.28 2.31 24.94
CA TYR A 25 0.80 1.31 24.01
C TYR A 25 1.88 1.90 23.11
N LEU A 26 2.87 1.09 22.75
CA LEU A 26 3.78 1.37 21.65
C LEU A 26 3.07 1.04 20.32
N PRO A 27 2.66 2.02 19.51
CA PRO A 27 1.85 1.79 18.34
C PRO A 27 2.71 1.46 17.10
N LEU A 28 2.62 0.23 16.62
CA LEU A 28 3.29 -0.25 15.42
C LEU A 28 2.28 -0.85 14.40
N TRP A 29 1.08 -0.28 14.30
CA TRP A 29 -0.05 -0.84 13.55
C TRP A 29 -0.46 -0.05 12.30
N VAL A 30 -0.64 1.28 12.38
CA VAL A 30 -1.06 2.10 11.23
C VAL A 30 0.05 2.21 10.21
N ALA A 31 -0.29 2.09 8.93
CA ALA A 31 0.64 2.26 7.82
C ALA A 31 0.86 3.75 7.47
N ASP A 32 1.33 4.53 8.43
CA ASP A 32 2.02 5.81 8.28
C ASP A 32 3.37 5.73 9.01
N MET A 33 4.29 6.60 8.70
CA MET A 33 5.61 6.59 9.32
C MET A 33 5.70 7.61 10.46
N ASP A 34 6.60 7.37 11.43
CA ASP A 34 6.87 8.29 12.53
C ASP A 34 8.02 9.26 12.22
N PHE A 35 8.27 9.50 10.93
CA PHE A 35 9.27 10.45 10.43
C PHE A 35 8.60 11.73 9.94
N LYS A 36 9.33 12.86 10.01
CA LYS A 36 8.91 14.07 9.29
C LYS A 36 8.84 13.80 7.80
N SER A 37 7.80 14.32 7.16
CA SER A 37 7.77 14.38 5.70
C SER A 37 8.94 15.21 5.15
N PRO A 38 9.34 15.01 3.89
CA PRO A 38 10.44 15.77 3.30
C PRO A 38 10.29 17.29 3.46
N LYS A 39 11.35 17.97 3.84
CA LYS A 39 11.34 19.43 4.04
C LYS A 39 10.80 20.21 2.82
N PRO A 40 11.13 19.87 1.56
CA PRO A 40 10.56 20.55 0.40
C PRO A 40 9.02 20.53 0.37
N ILE A 41 8.40 19.40 0.76
CA ILE A 41 6.94 19.29 0.87
C ILE A 41 6.41 20.26 1.93
N ILE A 42 7.01 20.25 3.12
CA ILE A 42 6.60 21.11 4.23
C ILE A 42 6.70 22.59 3.83
N ASP A 43 7.81 23.00 3.22
CA ASP A 43 8.04 24.37 2.78
C ASP A 43 7.00 24.84 1.72
N LYS A 44 6.67 23.96 0.76
CA LYS A 44 5.63 24.27 -0.25
C LYS A 44 4.25 24.47 0.39
N ILE A 45 3.91 23.64 1.36
CA ILE A 45 2.63 23.75 2.08
C ILE A 45 2.59 25.07 2.87
N ILE A 46 3.65 25.39 3.62
CA ILE A 46 3.77 26.66 4.38
C ILE A 46 3.58 27.86 3.42
N LYS A 47 4.39 27.89 2.35
CA LYS A 47 4.30 28.96 1.33
C LYS A 47 2.90 29.09 0.72
N ARG A 48 2.24 27.95 0.44
CA ARG A 48 0.89 27.97 -0.11
C ARG A 48 -0.13 28.43 0.91
N THR A 49 0.06 28.11 2.19
CA THR A 49 -0.79 28.55 3.31
C THR A 49 -0.65 30.06 3.54
N GLU A 50 0.54 30.61 3.47
CA GLU A 50 0.81 32.06 3.58
C GLU A 50 0.08 32.88 2.50
N HIS A 51 -0.17 32.31 1.32
CA HIS A 51 -0.98 32.95 0.29
C HIS A 51 -2.44 33.21 0.75
N GLY A 52 -2.99 32.41 1.66
CA GLY A 52 -4.24 32.64 2.37
C GLY A 52 -5.54 32.41 1.58
N VAL A 53 -5.50 32.12 0.26
CA VAL A 53 -6.69 31.86 -0.56
C VAL A 53 -6.73 30.40 -1.00
N PHE A 54 -7.72 29.63 -0.54
CA PHE A 54 -7.89 28.19 -0.79
C PHE A 54 -9.04 27.94 -1.77
N GLY A 55 -8.94 28.52 -2.97
CA GLY A 55 -9.91 28.33 -4.05
C GLY A 55 -9.81 26.97 -4.73
N TYR A 56 -10.74 26.68 -5.64
CA TYR A 56 -10.71 25.46 -6.44
C TYR A 56 -9.46 25.37 -7.29
N THR A 57 -8.86 24.18 -7.36
CA THR A 57 -7.74 23.91 -8.25
C THR A 57 -8.25 23.83 -9.70
N HIS A 58 -7.45 24.35 -10.60
CA HIS A 58 -7.68 24.29 -12.05
C HIS A 58 -6.43 23.73 -12.70
N ASP A 59 -6.54 23.20 -13.88
CA ASP A 59 -5.43 22.69 -14.71
C ASP A 59 -4.58 21.58 -14.08
N GLU A 60 -5.02 20.36 -14.31
CA GLU A 60 -4.29 19.14 -13.95
C GLU A 60 -3.08 18.84 -14.88
N SER A 61 -2.87 19.62 -15.94
CA SER A 61 -1.89 19.31 -16.99
C SER A 61 -0.46 19.24 -16.47
N ALA A 62 -0.10 20.15 -15.55
CA ALA A 62 1.21 20.16 -14.90
C ALA A 62 1.43 18.92 -14.03
N LEU A 63 0.40 18.48 -13.30
CA LEU A 63 0.47 17.23 -12.50
C LEU A 63 0.63 16.01 -13.41
N LYS A 64 -0.12 15.94 -14.51
CA LYS A 64 -0.01 14.85 -15.48
C LYS A 64 1.37 14.79 -16.13
N GLU A 65 1.98 15.97 -16.42
CA GLU A 65 3.36 16.05 -16.92
C GLU A 65 4.36 15.46 -15.92
N ILE A 66 4.23 15.82 -14.64
CA ILE A 66 5.09 15.30 -13.58
C ILE A 66 4.96 13.76 -13.49
N ILE A 67 3.74 13.22 -13.57
CA ILE A 67 3.51 11.77 -13.57
C ILE A 67 4.14 11.12 -14.80
N CYS A 68 3.98 11.71 -16.00
CA CYS A 68 4.61 11.17 -17.20
C CYS A 68 6.13 11.14 -17.09
N ASN A 69 6.74 12.20 -16.53
CA ASN A 69 8.18 12.26 -16.30
C ASN A 69 8.65 11.26 -15.24
N PHE A 70 7.87 11.07 -14.17
CA PHE A 70 8.11 10.05 -13.16
C PHE A 70 8.15 8.65 -13.77
N TYR A 71 7.14 8.24 -14.54
CA TYR A 71 7.12 6.92 -15.18
C TYR A 71 8.25 6.73 -16.19
N LYS A 72 8.62 7.76 -16.92
CA LYS A 72 9.78 7.71 -17.82
C LYS A 72 11.09 7.52 -17.05
N LYS A 73 11.26 8.21 -15.93
CA LYS A 73 12.46 8.16 -15.09
C LYS A 73 12.58 6.82 -14.35
N GLU A 74 11.53 6.41 -13.62
CA GLU A 74 11.58 5.26 -12.71
C GLU A 74 11.45 3.91 -13.45
N TYR A 75 10.59 3.86 -14.47
CA TYR A 75 10.24 2.61 -15.17
C TYR A 75 10.72 2.56 -16.62
N ASN A 76 11.38 3.61 -17.11
CA ASN A 76 11.74 3.76 -18.53
C ASN A 76 10.54 3.55 -19.48
N TYR A 77 9.36 3.98 -19.05
CA TYR A 77 8.11 3.77 -19.76
C TYR A 77 7.38 5.10 -20.03
N LYS A 78 6.96 5.31 -21.29
CA LYS A 78 6.25 6.53 -21.72
C LYS A 78 4.75 6.30 -21.62
N ILE A 79 4.09 6.97 -20.67
CA ILE A 79 2.63 6.99 -20.55
C ILE A 79 2.05 8.22 -21.24
N LYS A 80 0.75 8.16 -21.60
CA LYS A 80 -0.01 9.29 -22.14
C LYS A 80 -0.73 10.02 -21.02
N LYS A 81 -0.78 11.37 -21.10
CA LYS A 81 -1.52 12.20 -20.12
C LYS A 81 -2.99 11.83 -20.04
N GLU A 82 -3.57 11.40 -21.15
CA GLU A 82 -4.98 11.00 -21.26
C GLU A 82 -5.32 9.76 -20.43
N TRP A 83 -4.33 8.88 -20.15
CA TRP A 83 -4.52 7.69 -19.31
C TRP A 83 -4.69 8.01 -17.83
N ILE A 84 -4.29 9.22 -17.41
CA ILE A 84 -4.25 9.62 -16.00
C ILE A 84 -5.58 10.22 -15.58
N VAL A 85 -6.13 9.67 -14.48
CA VAL A 85 -7.33 10.16 -13.80
C VAL A 85 -7.01 10.38 -12.34
N PHE A 86 -7.21 11.60 -11.82
CA PHE A 86 -6.98 11.87 -10.39
C PHE A 86 -8.08 11.30 -9.51
N ILE A 87 -7.68 10.81 -8.36
CA ILE A 87 -8.54 10.23 -7.32
C ILE A 87 -8.13 10.78 -5.95
N PRO A 88 -9.04 10.83 -4.97
CA PRO A 88 -8.67 11.33 -3.62
C PRO A 88 -7.61 10.44 -2.94
N SER A 89 -7.75 9.13 -3.08
CA SER A 89 -6.78 8.12 -2.62
C SER A 89 -7.04 6.78 -3.29
N VAL A 90 -6.16 5.80 -3.08
CA VAL A 90 -6.24 4.48 -3.74
C VAL A 90 -7.53 3.74 -3.39
N MET A 91 -7.97 3.71 -2.13
CA MET A 91 -9.16 2.93 -1.75
C MET A 91 -10.46 3.46 -2.38
N PRO A 92 -10.81 4.76 -2.35
CA PRO A 92 -11.93 5.28 -3.14
C PRO A 92 -11.81 4.95 -4.64
N GLY A 93 -10.60 5.05 -5.21
CA GLY A 93 -10.36 4.65 -6.60
C GLY A 93 -10.64 3.17 -6.86
N ALA A 94 -10.20 2.29 -5.96
CA ALA A 94 -10.46 0.85 -6.03
C ALA A 94 -11.96 0.53 -5.90
N THR A 95 -12.67 1.19 -5.00
CA THR A 95 -14.13 1.06 -4.86
C THR A 95 -14.83 1.36 -6.19
N MET A 96 -14.48 2.49 -6.84
CA MET A 96 -15.09 2.86 -8.12
C MET A 96 -14.69 1.92 -9.26
N ALA A 97 -13.43 1.46 -9.28
CA ALA A 97 -12.96 0.47 -10.25
C ALA A 97 -13.71 -0.87 -10.12
N CYS A 98 -13.98 -1.33 -8.89
CA CYS A 98 -14.74 -2.55 -8.66
C CYS A 98 -16.23 -2.38 -9.03
N ARG A 99 -16.84 -1.21 -8.81
CA ARG A 99 -18.22 -0.94 -9.23
C ARG A 99 -18.42 -1.03 -10.73
N ILE A 100 -17.50 -0.53 -11.54
CA ILE A 100 -17.63 -0.59 -13.00
C ILE A 100 -17.49 -2.01 -13.56
N ALA A 101 -16.87 -2.93 -12.82
CA ALA A 101 -16.79 -4.34 -13.20
C ALA A 101 -18.14 -5.04 -13.07
N ASN A 102 -18.99 -4.62 -12.15
CA ASN A 102 -20.36 -5.08 -11.94
C ASN A 102 -20.47 -6.61 -11.80
N GLY A 103 -19.72 -7.18 -10.88
CA GLY A 103 -19.73 -8.61 -10.56
C GLY A 103 -18.90 -8.93 -9.34
N ASP A 104 -18.74 -10.22 -9.05
CA ASP A 104 -18.02 -10.70 -7.89
C ASP A 104 -16.52 -10.46 -7.99
N MET A 105 -15.88 -10.37 -6.83
CA MET A 105 -14.50 -9.93 -6.68
C MET A 105 -13.61 -11.08 -6.21
N MET A 106 -12.56 -11.39 -6.97
CA MET A 106 -11.49 -12.30 -6.55
C MET A 106 -10.28 -11.54 -6.07
N PHE A 107 -9.65 -12.01 -5.00
CA PHE A 107 -8.34 -11.56 -4.51
C PHE A 107 -7.64 -12.65 -3.69
N ASN A 108 -6.34 -12.49 -3.47
CA ASN A 108 -5.56 -13.46 -2.70
C ASN A 108 -5.43 -13.04 -1.23
N THR A 109 -5.45 -14.02 -0.31
CA THR A 109 -5.22 -13.80 1.12
C THR A 109 -3.87 -14.38 1.56
N PRO A 110 -3.20 -13.82 2.63
CA PRO A 110 -3.66 -12.68 3.42
C PRO A 110 -3.68 -11.38 2.60
N MET A 111 -4.63 -10.49 2.87
CA MET A 111 -4.86 -9.29 2.08
C MET A 111 -5.14 -8.08 2.99
N TYR A 112 -4.79 -6.89 2.51
CA TYR A 112 -5.07 -5.62 3.18
C TYR A 112 -6.55 -5.51 3.56
N PRO A 113 -6.89 -5.19 4.83
CA PRO A 113 -8.26 -5.28 5.34
C PRO A 113 -9.29 -4.45 4.58
N HIS A 114 -8.91 -3.28 4.06
CA HIS A 114 -9.84 -2.47 3.27
C HIS A 114 -10.17 -3.12 1.92
N ILE A 115 -9.21 -3.82 1.28
CA ILE A 115 -9.52 -4.59 0.06
C ILE A 115 -10.47 -5.75 0.40
N ARG A 116 -10.27 -6.44 1.53
CA ARG A 116 -11.17 -7.51 1.99
C ARG A 116 -12.59 -7.03 2.29
N ARG A 117 -12.77 -5.74 2.63
CA ARG A 117 -14.08 -5.12 2.88
C ARG A 117 -14.75 -4.59 1.63
N LEU A 118 -14.00 -4.36 0.53
CA LEU A 118 -14.54 -3.83 -0.72
C LEU A 118 -15.78 -4.57 -1.24
N PRO A 119 -15.85 -5.92 -1.22
CA PRO A 119 -17.05 -6.62 -1.68
C PRO A 119 -18.32 -6.17 -0.98
N GLY A 120 -18.28 -5.97 0.34
CA GLY A 120 -19.42 -5.42 1.10
C GLY A 120 -19.78 -3.99 0.70
N GLU A 121 -18.77 -3.14 0.42
CA GLU A 121 -18.98 -1.74 0.01
C GLU A 121 -19.58 -1.62 -1.40
N VAL A 122 -19.24 -2.53 -2.31
CA VAL A 122 -19.76 -2.56 -3.68
C VAL A 122 -20.92 -3.53 -3.87
N LYS A 123 -21.34 -4.25 -2.82
CA LYS A 123 -22.46 -5.20 -2.78
C LYS A 123 -22.27 -6.38 -3.73
N CYS A 124 -21.10 -7.02 -3.68
CA CYS A 124 -20.79 -8.25 -4.41
C CYS A 124 -20.21 -9.31 -3.47
N ASN A 125 -20.02 -10.54 -3.96
CA ASN A 125 -19.38 -11.59 -3.19
C ASN A 125 -17.84 -11.48 -3.26
N ALA A 126 -17.19 -11.92 -2.17
CA ALA A 126 -15.74 -12.06 -2.09
C ALA A 126 -15.32 -13.49 -2.43
N ILE A 127 -14.44 -13.66 -3.39
CA ILE A 127 -13.80 -14.93 -3.71
C ILE A 127 -12.35 -14.86 -3.22
N GLU A 128 -12.14 -15.22 -1.94
CA GLU A 128 -10.84 -15.28 -1.34
C GLU A 128 -10.08 -16.55 -1.76
N VAL A 129 -8.88 -16.39 -2.32
CA VAL A 129 -7.99 -17.50 -2.67
C VAL A 129 -6.68 -17.34 -1.89
N PRO A 130 -6.33 -18.27 -0.99
CA PRO A 130 -5.07 -18.17 -0.28
C PRO A 130 -3.86 -18.20 -1.22
N LEU A 131 -2.88 -17.32 -0.97
CA LEU A 131 -1.55 -17.48 -1.55
C LEU A 131 -0.94 -18.78 -1.03
N LYS A 132 -0.20 -19.49 -1.89
CA LYS A 132 0.61 -20.64 -1.48
C LYS A 132 2.03 -20.19 -1.13
N LYS A 133 2.73 -20.98 -0.31
CA LYS A 133 4.17 -20.78 -0.07
C LYS A 133 4.97 -21.72 -0.99
N PHE A 134 5.87 -21.15 -1.76
CA PHE A 134 6.81 -21.89 -2.57
C PHE A 134 8.22 -21.33 -2.33
N ASN A 135 9.17 -22.20 -1.97
CA ASN A 135 10.54 -21.80 -1.60
C ASN A 135 10.61 -20.67 -0.57
N GLY A 136 9.72 -20.71 0.45
CA GLY A 136 9.66 -19.71 1.51
C GLY A 136 8.94 -18.41 1.13
N LYS A 137 8.55 -18.22 -0.12
CA LYS A 137 7.86 -17.03 -0.63
C LYS A 137 6.37 -17.29 -0.85
N TYR A 138 5.55 -16.28 -0.60
CA TYR A 138 4.15 -16.30 -1.00
C TYR A 138 4.04 -16.10 -2.52
N THR A 139 3.24 -16.92 -3.20
CA THR A 139 2.99 -16.83 -4.63
C THR A 139 1.55 -17.15 -4.96
N PHE A 140 1.09 -16.84 -6.16
CA PHE A 140 -0.24 -17.16 -6.63
C PHE A 140 -0.44 -18.68 -6.74
N ASP A 141 -1.65 -19.14 -6.38
CA ASP A 141 -2.10 -20.50 -6.66
C ASP A 141 -3.12 -20.46 -7.81
N PHE A 142 -2.62 -20.41 -9.04
CA PHE A 142 -3.46 -20.31 -10.23
C PHE A 142 -4.42 -21.49 -10.39
N GLU A 143 -4.03 -22.69 -9.95
CA GLU A 143 -4.93 -23.84 -9.95
C GLU A 143 -6.10 -23.65 -8.98
N ALA A 144 -5.82 -23.15 -7.76
CA ALA A 144 -6.87 -22.84 -6.79
C ALA A 144 -7.75 -21.69 -7.26
N MET A 145 -7.17 -20.68 -7.92
CA MET A 145 -7.91 -19.58 -8.54
C MET A 145 -8.83 -20.10 -9.64
N GLN A 146 -8.32 -20.95 -10.56
CA GLN A 146 -9.10 -21.51 -11.68
C GLN A 146 -10.25 -22.38 -11.20
N ARG A 147 -10.07 -23.15 -10.12
CA ARG A 147 -11.17 -23.95 -9.53
C ARG A 147 -12.33 -23.11 -8.98
N LYS A 148 -12.09 -21.82 -8.69
CA LYS A 148 -13.10 -20.91 -8.14
C LYS A 148 -13.70 -19.95 -9.15
N ILE A 149 -13.22 -19.96 -10.40
CA ILE A 149 -13.77 -19.10 -11.45
C ILE A 149 -15.20 -19.54 -11.79
N ASP A 150 -16.09 -18.55 -11.90
CA ASP A 150 -17.42 -18.67 -12.46
C ASP A 150 -17.79 -17.38 -13.23
N ASP A 151 -18.96 -17.41 -13.89
CA ASP A 151 -19.42 -16.30 -14.73
C ASP A 151 -19.81 -15.03 -13.95
N ASN A 152 -19.91 -15.07 -12.63
CA ASN A 152 -20.24 -13.92 -11.81
C ASN A 152 -19.01 -13.11 -11.46
N ILE A 153 -17.82 -13.73 -11.44
CA ILE A 153 -16.57 -13.04 -11.11
C ILE A 153 -16.17 -12.13 -12.28
N LYS A 154 -16.02 -10.83 -12.02
CA LYS A 154 -15.70 -9.82 -13.03
C LYS A 154 -14.46 -8.98 -12.71
N VAL A 155 -13.92 -9.10 -11.50
CA VAL A 155 -12.76 -8.31 -11.11
C VAL A 155 -11.79 -9.13 -10.28
N PHE A 156 -10.50 -8.97 -10.57
CA PHE A 156 -9.41 -9.40 -9.71
C PHE A 156 -8.74 -8.17 -9.10
N VAL A 157 -8.57 -8.16 -7.77
CA VAL A 157 -7.87 -7.07 -7.06
C VAL A 157 -6.49 -7.55 -6.63
N LEU A 158 -5.47 -6.96 -7.21
CA LEU A 158 -4.07 -7.16 -6.89
C LEU A 158 -3.58 -6.06 -5.93
N CYS A 159 -2.75 -6.43 -4.96
CA CYS A 159 -1.92 -5.51 -4.17
C CYS A 159 -0.45 -5.80 -4.49
N ASN A 160 0.29 -4.85 -5.07
CA ASN A 160 1.68 -5.04 -5.46
C ASN A 160 2.49 -3.75 -5.31
N PRO A 161 3.47 -3.68 -4.39
CA PRO A 161 3.90 -4.72 -3.42
C PRO A 161 2.78 -5.17 -2.47
N HIS A 162 2.83 -6.45 -2.10
CA HIS A 162 1.71 -7.10 -1.42
C HIS A 162 1.72 -6.88 0.09
N ASN A 163 0.78 -6.12 0.58
CA ASN A 163 0.51 -5.93 2.01
C ASN A 163 -0.48 -7.00 2.51
N PRO A 164 -0.13 -7.87 3.48
CA PRO A 164 0.91 -7.66 4.50
C PRO A 164 2.22 -8.41 4.26
N VAL A 165 2.32 -9.27 3.26
CA VAL A 165 3.40 -10.28 3.14
C VAL A 165 4.74 -9.73 2.63
N GLY A 166 4.77 -8.47 2.16
CA GLY A 166 5.98 -7.79 1.72
C GLY A 166 6.54 -8.28 0.37
N ARG A 167 5.75 -9.04 -0.42
CA ARG A 167 6.19 -9.51 -1.74
C ARG A 167 6.19 -8.40 -2.78
N VAL A 168 7.22 -8.43 -3.63
CA VAL A 168 7.29 -7.72 -4.91
C VAL A 168 7.24 -8.77 -6.00
N TYR A 169 6.12 -8.88 -6.71
CA TYR A 169 5.93 -9.95 -7.69
C TYR A 169 6.84 -9.76 -8.91
N SER A 170 7.40 -10.87 -9.40
CA SER A 170 8.25 -10.88 -10.59
C SER A 170 7.45 -10.61 -11.85
N ARG A 171 8.17 -10.34 -12.96
CA ARG A 171 7.55 -10.16 -14.29
C ARG A 171 6.74 -11.39 -14.68
N GLU A 172 7.30 -12.57 -14.48
CA GLU A 172 6.70 -13.85 -14.85
C GLU A 172 5.41 -14.09 -14.06
N GLU A 173 5.44 -13.85 -12.73
CA GLU A 173 4.25 -13.96 -11.87
C GLU A 173 3.13 -13.01 -12.33
N LEU A 174 3.48 -11.77 -12.68
CA LEU A 174 2.51 -10.77 -13.13
C LEU A 174 1.99 -11.05 -14.54
N GLU A 175 2.83 -11.54 -15.46
CA GLU A 175 2.41 -11.93 -16.80
C GLU A 175 1.46 -13.12 -16.77
N GLU A 176 1.68 -14.10 -15.88
CA GLU A 176 0.78 -15.22 -15.66
C GLU A 176 -0.55 -14.74 -15.05
N LEU A 177 -0.53 -13.80 -14.11
CA LEU A 177 -1.75 -13.20 -13.57
C LEU A 177 -2.54 -12.44 -14.65
N VAL A 178 -1.86 -11.64 -15.47
CA VAL A 178 -2.51 -10.93 -16.58
C VAL A 178 -3.14 -11.92 -17.56
N LYS A 179 -2.43 -13.02 -17.90
CA LYS A 179 -2.96 -14.08 -18.74
C LYS A 179 -4.22 -14.69 -18.11
N PHE A 180 -4.17 -15.04 -16.83
CA PHE A 180 -5.31 -15.59 -16.10
C PHE A 180 -6.52 -14.62 -16.14
N CYS A 181 -6.31 -13.33 -15.88
CA CYS A 181 -7.39 -12.34 -15.92
C CYS A 181 -7.98 -12.16 -17.33
N ASP A 182 -7.13 -12.10 -18.36
CA ASP A 182 -7.54 -11.96 -19.76
C ASP A 182 -8.38 -13.16 -20.23
N GLU A 183 -7.91 -14.39 -19.96
CA GLU A 183 -8.59 -15.64 -20.33
C GLU A 183 -9.95 -15.82 -19.63
N ASN A 184 -10.13 -15.23 -18.45
CA ASN A 184 -11.37 -15.27 -17.67
C ASN A 184 -12.20 -13.97 -17.75
N ASN A 185 -11.85 -13.04 -18.64
CA ASN A 185 -12.54 -11.76 -18.84
C ASN A 185 -12.68 -10.92 -17.55
N LEU A 186 -11.65 -10.90 -16.70
CA LEU A 186 -11.62 -10.14 -15.46
C LEU A 186 -10.97 -8.77 -15.66
N LEU A 187 -11.59 -7.73 -15.10
CA LEU A 187 -10.91 -6.44 -14.89
C LEU A 187 -9.83 -6.62 -13.81
N LEU A 188 -8.59 -6.22 -14.11
CA LEU A 188 -7.49 -6.26 -13.16
C LEU A 188 -7.32 -4.89 -12.48
N VAL A 189 -7.71 -4.79 -11.21
CA VAL A 189 -7.49 -3.58 -10.39
C VAL A 189 -6.22 -3.77 -9.59
N SER A 190 -5.17 -2.99 -9.88
CA SER A 190 -3.87 -3.08 -9.22
C SER A 190 -3.68 -1.92 -8.24
N ASP A 191 -3.67 -2.23 -6.95
CA ASP A 191 -3.24 -1.31 -5.89
C ASP A 191 -1.71 -1.32 -5.82
N GLU A 192 -1.09 -0.25 -6.32
CA GLU A 192 0.36 -0.07 -6.37
C GLU A 192 0.85 1.06 -5.46
N ILE A 193 0.12 1.36 -4.37
CA ILE A 193 0.46 2.46 -3.46
C ILE A 193 1.83 2.33 -2.79
N HIS A 194 2.38 1.11 -2.73
CA HIS A 194 3.71 0.82 -2.19
C HIS A 194 4.80 0.70 -3.27
N SER A 195 4.52 1.01 -4.52
CA SER A 195 5.40 0.79 -5.69
C SER A 195 6.79 1.40 -5.58
N GLU A 196 6.97 2.48 -4.82
CA GLU A 196 8.25 3.13 -4.61
C GLU A 196 9.00 2.64 -3.34
N LEU A 197 8.40 1.75 -2.55
CA LEU A 197 8.94 1.23 -1.28
C LEU A 197 9.53 -0.17 -1.48
N ILE A 198 10.55 -0.27 -2.31
CA ILE A 198 11.17 -1.53 -2.74
C ILE A 198 12.56 -1.65 -2.12
N PHE A 199 12.81 -2.76 -1.46
CA PHE A 199 14.12 -3.09 -0.87
C PHE A 199 14.92 -4.04 -1.75
N GLU A 200 14.22 -4.94 -2.46
CA GLU A 200 14.81 -5.95 -3.32
C GLU A 200 13.99 -6.13 -4.60
N GLY A 201 14.67 -6.38 -5.70
CA GLY A 201 14.02 -6.48 -7.01
C GLY A 201 13.64 -5.12 -7.59
N LYS A 202 12.57 -5.10 -8.39
CA LYS A 202 12.01 -3.89 -9.02
C LYS A 202 10.50 -4.03 -9.11
N HIS A 203 9.80 -2.98 -8.75
CA HIS A 203 8.38 -2.90 -9.04
C HIS A 203 8.14 -2.77 -10.55
N ILE A 204 7.13 -3.46 -11.05
CA ILE A 204 6.70 -3.41 -12.44
C ILE A 204 5.22 -2.98 -12.44
N PRO A 205 4.89 -1.77 -12.90
CA PRO A 205 3.50 -1.37 -13.02
C PRO A 205 2.76 -2.28 -13.99
N VAL A 206 1.64 -2.85 -13.56
CA VAL A 206 0.96 -3.94 -14.30
C VAL A 206 0.68 -3.58 -15.75
N PHE A 207 0.18 -2.38 -16.03
CA PHE A 207 -0.15 -1.96 -17.41
C PHE A 207 1.07 -1.88 -18.34
N THR A 208 2.31 -1.94 -17.81
CA THR A 208 3.54 -1.88 -18.62
C THR A 208 3.98 -3.23 -19.15
N LEU A 209 3.40 -4.33 -18.69
CA LEU A 209 3.82 -5.70 -19.01
C LEU A 209 3.63 -6.02 -20.50
N ASN A 210 2.42 -5.81 -21.03
CA ASN A 210 2.07 -6.11 -22.42
C ASN A 210 0.74 -5.44 -22.82
N GLU A 211 0.30 -5.63 -24.07
CA GLU A 211 -0.95 -5.02 -24.56
C GLU A 211 -2.23 -5.57 -23.87
N LYS A 212 -2.23 -6.86 -23.46
CA LYS A 212 -3.36 -7.43 -22.70
C LYS A 212 -3.51 -6.69 -21.35
N ALA A 213 -2.42 -6.51 -20.62
CA ALA A 213 -2.40 -5.79 -19.37
C ALA A 213 -2.96 -4.36 -19.53
N LYS A 214 -2.60 -3.63 -20.61
CA LYS A 214 -3.17 -2.31 -20.91
C LYS A 214 -4.68 -2.35 -21.12
N ASN A 215 -5.16 -3.40 -21.76
CA ASN A 215 -6.57 -3.52 -22.14
C ASN A 215 -7.48 -3.87 -20.97
N ILE A 216 -6.97 -4.55 -19.94
CA ILE A 216 -7.79 -5.07 -18.84
C ILE A 216 -7.51 -4.43 -17.47
N SER A 217 -6.52 -3.51 -17.35
CA SER A 217 -6.11 -3.05 -16.03
C SER A 217 -6.50 -1.61 -15.71
N ILE A 218 -6.70 -1.37 -14.41
CA ILE A 218 -6.69 -0.07 -13.75
C ILE A 218 -5.60 -0.12 -12.69
N THR A 219 -4.55 0.69 -12.85
CA THR A 219 -3.47 0.81 -11.86
C THR A 219 -3.72 2.03 -10.99
N LEU A 220 -3.70 1.85 -9.67
CA LEU A 220 -3.98 2.88 -8.68
C LEU A 220 -2.74 3.12 -7.82
N THR A 221 -2.33 4.36 -7.65
CA THR A 221 -1.18 4.71 -6.82
C THR A 221 -1.24 6.14 -6.27
N SER A 222 -0.30 6.47 -5.38
CA SER A 222 -0.18 7.79 -4.76
C SER A 222 1.20 7.92 -4.11
N PRO A 223 1.81 9.11 -4.04
CA PRO A 223 3.05 9.35 -3.29
C PRO A 223 2.86 9.28 -1.77
N ALA A 224 1.62 9.14 -1.29
CA ALA A 224 1.26 9.29 0.11
C ALA A 224 2.02 8.34 1.06
N LYS A 225 2.27 7.08 0.66
CA LYS A 225 3.00 6.11 1.48
C LYS A 225 4.50 6.36 1.45
N THR A 226 5.04 6.68 0.29
CA THR A 226 6.48 6.92 0.11
C THR A 226 6.95 8.15 0.87
N TYR A 227 6.22 9.25 0.80
CA TYR A 227 6.64 10.53 1.37
C TYR A 227 5.95 10.89 2.70
N ASN A 228 5.25 9.92 3.29
CA ASN A 228 4.57 10.07 4.59
C ASN A 228 3.57 11.24 4.63
N ILE A 229 2.71 11.35 3.61
CA ILE A 229 1.69 12.39 3.46
C ILE A 229 0.26 11.84 3.29
N PRO A 230 -0.16 10.78 4.01
CA PRO A 230 -1.49 10.19 3.78
C PRO A 230 -2.66 11.11 4.14
N ALA A 231 -2.43 12.13 4.97
CA ALA A 231 -3.43 13.14 5.32
C ALA A 231 -3.60 14.24 4.26
N LEU A 232 -2.81 14.21 3.19
CA LEU A 232 -2.91 15.11 2.04
C LEU A 232 -3.45 14.31 0.83
N PRO A 233 -4.77 14.12 0.73
CA PRO A 233 -5.36 13.15 -0.17
C PRO A 233 -5.18 13.57 -1.64
N LEU A 234 -4.36 12.84 -2.36
CA LEU A 234 -4.23 12.89 -3.81
C LEU A 234 -3.54 11.62 -4.31
N GLY A 235 -4.22 10.88 -5.14
CA GLY A 235 -3.70 9.76 -5.89
C GLY A 235 -4.11 9.86 -7.36
N PHE A 236 -3.74 8.86 -8.13
CA PHE A 236 -4.14 8.78 -9.52
C PHE A 236 -4.32 7.33 -9.97
N ALA A 237 -5.21 7.17 -10.94
CA ALA A 237 -5.39 5.95 -11.70
C ALA A 237 -4.72 6.09 -13.07
N ILE A 238 -4.07 5.03 -13.56
CA ILE A 238 -3.63 4.90 -14.95
C ILE A 238 -4.51 3.87 -15.62
N ILE A 239 -5.24 4.30 -16.65
CA ILE A 239 -6.24 3.51 -17.37
C ILE A 239 -6.00 3.68 -18.87
N PRO A 240 -5.20 2.79 -19.50
CA PRO A 240 -4.89 2.91 -20.92
C PRO A 240 -6.07 2.60 -21.85
N ASN A 241 -6.99 1.71 -21.44
CA ASN A 241 -8.18 1.36 -22.21
C ASN A 241 -9.23 2.48 -22.13
N GLU A 242 -9.59 3.05 -23.28
CA GLU A 242 -10.52 4.19 -23.38
C GLU A 242 -11.94 3.87 -22.88
N GLU A 243 -12.41 2.65 -23.12
CA GLU A 243 -13.75 2.24 -22.69
C GLU A 243 -13.82 2.10 -21.17
N ILE A 244 -12.83 1.42 -20.56
CA ILE A 244 -12.72 1.28 -19.12
C ILE A 244 -12.57 2.68 -18.49
N GLN A 245 -11.72 3.54 -19.06
CA GLN A 245 -11.52 4.90 -18.57
C GLN A 245 -12.81 5.72 -18.62
N ARG A 246 -13.58 5.63 -19.71
CA ARG A 246 -14.85 6.33 -19.85
C ARG A 246 -15.86 5.87 -18.79
N LYS A 247 -15.96 4.55 -18.53
CA LYS A 247 -16.79 4.00 -17.46
C LYS A 247 -16.33 4.52 -16.10
N PHE A 248 -15.03 4.49 -15.83
CA PHE A 248 -14.46 4.97 -14.56
C PHE A 248 -14.71 6.46 -14.36
N LYS A 249 -14.47 7.30 -15.36
CA LYS A 249 -14.74 8.74 -15.29
C LYS A 249 -16.23 9.04 -15.04
N LYS A 250 -17.13 8.25 -15.62
CA LYS A 250 -18.58 8.38 -15.37
C LYS A 250 -18.93 8.00 -13.93
N GLU A 251 -18.32 6.95 -13.38
CA GLU A 251 -18.60 6.49 -12.01
C GLU A 251 -18.12 7.50 -10.95
N ILE A 252 -16.98 8.16 -11.18
CA ILE A 252 -16.44 9.14 -10.23
C ILE A 252 -17.06 10.55 -10.39
N TYR A 253 -17.80 10.81 -11.48
CA TYR A 253 -18.37 12.13 -11.74
C TYR A 253 -19.37 12.52 -10.65
N GLY A 254 -19.18 13.73 -10.07
CA GLY A 254 -19.99 14.22 -8.96
C GLY A 254 -19.71 13.58 -7.61
N VAL A 255 -18.85 12.54 -7.55
CA VAL A 255 -18.43 11.88 -6.30
C VAL A 255 -17.06 12.39 -5.86
N PHE A 256 -16.10 12.46 -6.78
CA PHE A 256 -14.77 13.00 -6.48
C PHE A 256 -14.72 14.48 -6.86
N GLY A 257 -14.23 15.29 -5.92
CA GLY A 257 -13.96 16.71 -6.16
C GLY A 257 -12.60 16.92 -6.84
N HIS A 258 -12.29 18.18 -7.15
CA HIS A 258 -10.96 18.56 -7.59
C HIS A 258 -9.91 18.29 -6.49
N PRO A 259 -8.65 18.00 -6.85
CA PRO A 259 -7.57 17.85 -5.88
C PRO A 259 -7.46 19.06 -4.94
N ALA A 260 -7.32 18.82 -3.64
CA ALA A 260 -7.13 19.90 -2.67
C ALA A 260 -5.80 20.63 -2.92
N VAL A 261 -5.81 21.95 -2.83
CA VAL A 261 -4.67 22.80 -3.20
C VAL A 261 -3.38 22.46 -2.44
N LEU A 262 -3.46 22.14 -1.16
CA LEU A 262 -2.27 21.74 -0.37
C LEU A 262 -1.76 20.35 -0.79
N SER A 263 -2.66 19.45 -1.14
CA SER A 263 -2.30 18.14 -1.68
C SER A 263 -1.59 18.25 -3.03
N VAL A 264 -2.02 19.20 -3.87
CA VAL A 264 -1.36 19.51 -5.17
C VAL A 264 0.08 19.96 -4.97
N GLU A 265 0.32 20.88 -4.04
CA GLU A 265 1.69 21.36 -3.75
C GLU A 265 2.57 20.26 -3.15
N ALA A 266 2.03 19.46 -2.24
CA ALA A 266 2.73 18.30 -1.68
C ALA A 266 3.08 17.27 -2.76
N PHE A 267 2.14 16.95 -3.64
CA PHE A 267 2.32 16.00 -4.74
C PHE A 267 3.41 16.44 -5.72
N LYS A 268 3.38 17.73 -6.16
CA LYS A 268 4.40 18.30 -7.03
C LYS A 268 5.79 18.14 -6.40
N SER A 269 5.95 18.62 -5.17
CA SER A 269 7.22 18.56 -4.46
C SER A 269 7.71 17.13 -4.24
N ALA A 270 6.81 16.20 -3.92
CA ALA A 270 7.14 14.78 -3.73
C ALA A 270 7.89 14.19 -4.93
N TYR A 271 7.35 14.39 -6.13
CA TYR A 271 7.90 13.81 -7.36
C TYR A 271 9.02 14.63 -8.02
N THR A 272 9.27 15.87 -7.58
CA THR A 272 10.26 16.74 -8.25
C THR A 272 11.44 17.14 -7.36
N GLU A 273 11.30 17.08 -6.04
CA GLU A 273 12.29 17.67 -5.13
C GLU A 273 12.75 16.70 -4.02
N CYS A 274 12.17 15.48 -3.91
CA CYS A 274 12.36 14.61 -2.75
C CYS A 274 13.12 13.29 -3.02
N ASP A 275 13.79 13.15 -4.17
CA ASP A 275 14.50 11.91 -4.53
C ASP A 275 15.56 11.49 -3.50
N GLN A 276 16.34 12.45 -3.00
CA GLN A 276 17.41 12.16 -2.02
C GLN A 276 16.82 11.67 -0.69
N TRP A 277 15.72 12.29 -0.24
CA TRP A 277 15.01 11.85 0.96
C TRP A 277 14.47 10.42 0.80
N LYS A 278 13.84 10.12 -0.34
CA LYS A 278 13.36 8.77 -0.66
C LYS A 278 14.50 7.75 -0.62
N LYS A 279 15.64 8.07 -1.23
CA LYS A 279 16.80 7.17 -1.25
C LYS A 279 17.31 6.86 0.16
N GLU A 280 17.45 7.86 1.01
CA GLU A 280 17.92 7.66 2.38
C GLU A 280 16.86 6.95 3.25
N LEU A 281 15.57 7.26 3.05
CA LEU A 281 14.47 6.55 3.69
C LEU A 281 14.50 5.05 3.37
N LEU A 282 14.63 4.68 2.10
CA LEU A 282 14.64 3.28 1.68
C LEU A 282 15.80 2.51 2.32
N GLN A 283 16.97 3.14 2.43
CA GLN A 283 18.11 2.54 3.13
C GLN A 283 17.78 2.31 4.60
N TYR A 284 17.26 3.31 5.31
CA TYR A 284 16.89 3.22 6.72
C TYR A 284 15.79 2.16 6.96
N LEU A 285 14.77 2.13 6.11
CA LEU A 285 13.70 1.14 6.20
C LEU A 285 14.21 -0.29 5.94
N LYS A 286 15.13 -0.46 5.00
CA LYS A 286 15.77 -1.74 4.75
C LYS A 286 16.55 -2.22 5.98
N GLU A 287 17.30 -1.34 6.62
CA GLU A 287 18.01 -1.65 7.86
C GLU A 287 17.04 -1.98 9.02
N ASN A 288 15.88 -1.30 9.09
CA ASN A 288 14.82 -1.63 10.03
C ASN A 288 14.23 -3.03 9.76
N ARG A 289 14.02 -3.37 8.48
CA ARG A 289 13.59 -4.70 8.06
C ARG A 289 14.58 -5.76 8.52
N ASP A 290 15.86 -5.59 8.18
CA ASP A 290 16.93 -6.55 8.50
C ASP A 290 17.04 -6.75 10.02
N TYR A 291 16.96 -5.65 10.79
CA TYR A 291 16.93 -5.69 12.26
C TYR A 291 15.75 -6.50 12.80
N VAL A 292 14.55 -6.27 12.29
CA VAL A 292 13.34 -6.98 12.74
C VAL A 292 13.39 -8.46 12.36
N GLU A 293 13.85 -8.80 11.15
CA GLU A 293 14.03 -10.18 10.71
C GLU A 293 15.05 -10.92 11.61
N GLU A 294 16.17 -10.26 11.96
CA GLU A 294 17.16 -10.82 12.88
C GLU A 294 16.57 -11.05 14.29
N ARG A 295 15.83 -10.07 14.85
CA ARG A 295 15.23 -10.20 16.19
C ARG A 295 14.20 -11.33 16.22
N VAL A 296 13.29 -11.39 15.23
CA VAL A 296 12.28 -12.46 15.15
C VAL A 296 12.92 -13.83 15.03
N SER A 297 14.03 -13.97 14.29
CA SER A 297 14.71 -15.26 14.12
C SER A 297 15.28 -15.86 15.41
N LYS A 298 15.49 -15.02 16.44
CA LYS A 298 16.02 -15.41 17.75
C LYS A 298 14.92 -15.79 18.76
N ILE A 299 13.66 -15.46 18.46
CA ILE A 299 12.54 -15.73 19.36
C ILE A 299 11.86 -17.04 18.96
N LYS A 300 11.88 -18.02 19.89
CA LYS A 300 11.28 -19.34 19.64
C LYS A 300 9.78 -19.23 19.37
N GLY A 301 9.34 -19.86 18.29
CA GLY A 301 7.92 -19.90 17.91
C GLY A 301 7.44 -18.72 17.06
N LEU A 302 8.27 -17.68 16.87
CA LEU A 302 7.99 -16.62 15.90
C LEU A 302 8.73 -16.91 14.58
N LYS A 303 8.07 -16.61 13.48
CA LYS A 303 8.65 -16.65 12.13
C LYS A 303 8.27 -15.38 11.38
N ILE A 304 9.09 -14.96 10.44
CA ILE A 304 8.83 -13.83 9.59
C ILE A 304 9.10 -14.20 8.14
N ASN A 305 8.29 -13.68 7.21
CA ASN A 305 8.62 -13.79 5.81
C ASN A 305 9.60 -12.68 5.44
N HIS A 306 10.57 -13.00 4.60
CA HIS A 306 11.46 -12.00 4.05
C HIS A 306 10.67 -10.94 3.30
N ASN A 307 10.89 -9.68 3.68
CA ASN A 307 10.15 -8.54 3.15
C ASN A 307 10.92 -7.87 2.00
N GLU A 308 10.45 -8.07 0.77
CA GLU A 308 11.06 -7.52 -0.45
C GLU A 308 10.71 -6.03 -0.66
N GLY A 309 9.62 -5.57 -0.05
CA GLY A 309 9.12 -4.18 -0.17
C GLY A 309 8.03 -3.85 0.84
N THR A 310 7.68 -2.59 0.93
CA THR A 310 6.84 -1.97 1.97
C THR A 310 7.56 -1.82 3.31
N TYR A 311 7.12 -0.88 4.13
CA TYR A 311 7.56 -0.79 5.54
C TYR A 311 6.65 -1.57 6.50
N LEU A 312 6.07 -2.67 6.02
CA LEU A 312 5.13 -3.51 6.77
C LEU A 312 5.63 -4.94 6.74
N ALA A 313 5.89 -5.53 7.90
CA ALA A 313 6.37 -6.89 7.99
C ALA A 313 5.33 -7.82 8.63
N TRP A 314 5.33 -9.10 8.24
CA TRP A 314 4.32 -10.09 8.56
C TRP A 314 4.90 -11.19 9.42
N ILE A 315 4.53 -11.21 10.71
CA ILE A 315 5.06 -12.12 11.72
C ILE A 315 4.05 -13.23 11.97
N ASP A 316 4.49 -14.47 11.83
CA ASP A 316 3.80 -15.71 12.15
C ASP A 316 4.11 -16.12 13.59
N ALA A 317 3.11 -16.21 14.44
CA ALA A 317 3.21 -16.65 15.82
C ALA A 317 2.49 -17.99 16.07
N SER A 318 2.17 -18.74 15.01
CA SER A 318 1.42 -20.01 15.11
C SER A 318 2.13 -21.09 15.94
N GLU A 319 3.45 -21.03 16.04
CA GLU A 319 4.27 -21.97 16.82
C GLU A 319 4.70 -21.42 18.18
N ALA A 320 4.28 -20.20 18.55
CA ALA A 320 4.64 -19.58 19.83
C ALA A 320 3.79 -20.05 21.02
N GLY A 321 2.82 -20.94 20.79
CA GLY A 321 1.89 -21.39 21.83
C GLY A 321 0.88 -20.33 22.28
N ILE A 322 0.68 -19.29 21.44
CA ILE A 322 -0.21 -18.16 21.72
C ILE A 322 -1.51 -18.35 20.92
N GLU A 323 -2.64 -18.40 21.62
CA GLU A 323 -3.95 -18.58 20.95
C GLU A 323 -4.34 -17.40 20.06
N TYR A 324 -4.07 -16.16 20.54
CA TYR A 324 -4.41 -14.94 19.84
C TYR A 324 -3.28 -13.89 19.96
N PRO A 325 -2.31 -13.90 19.04
CA PRO A 325 -1.10 -13.08 19.13
C PRO A 325 -1.36 -11.58 19.26
N TYR A 326 -2.28 -11.02 18.49
CA TYR A 326 -2.63 -9.59 18.58
C TYR A 326 -2.97 -9.17 20.01
N LYS A 327 -3.91 -9.90 20.65
CA LYS A 327 -4.33 -9.59 22.02
C LYS A 327 -3.23 -9.85 23.03
N PHE A 328 -2.47 -10.93 22.85
CA PHE A 328 -1.35 -11.27 23.72
C PHE A 328 -0.29 -10.16 23.76
N PHE A 329 0.19 -9.69 22.60
CA PHE A 329 1.18 -8.62 22.55
C PHE A 329 0.62 -7.28 23.04
N LEU A 330 -0.66 -7.00 22.77
CA LEU A 330 -1.33 -5.79 23.27
C LEU A 330 -1.38 -5.80 24.80
N ASP A 331 -1.80 -6.90 25.43
CA ASP A 331 -2.05 -6.99 26.85
C ASP A 331 -0.74 -7.16 27.64
N LYS A 332 0.19 -7.97 27.16
CA LYS A 332 1.41 -8.35 27.89
C LYS A 332 2.60 -7.45 27.59
N ALA A 333 2.90 -7.21 26.31
CA ALA A 333 4.01 -6.35 25.91
C ALA A 333 3.64 -4.87 25.81
N LYS A 334 2.35 -4.52 25.88
CA LYS A 334 1.86 -3.16 25.61
C LYS A 334 2.28 -2.64 24.24
N ILE A 335 2.25 -3.52 23.23
CA ILE A 335 2.53 -3.21 21.84
C ILE A 335 1.26 -3.41 21.03
N LYS A 336 0.90 -2.40 20.23
CA LYS A 336 -0.22 -2.47 19.32
C LYS A 336 0.27 -2.74 17.90
N PHE A 337 0.13 -3.98 17.44
CA PHE A 337 0.30 -4.40 16.06
C PHE A 337 -1.01 -4.27 15.26
N SER A 338 -1.01 -4.54 13.97
CA SER A 338 -2.24 -4.85 13.25
C SER A 338 -2.63 -6.29 13.49
N ASP A 339 -3.93 -6.52 13.71
CA ASP A 339 -4.47 -7.86 13.92
C ASP A 339 -4.44 -8.69 12.63
N GLY A 340 -3.82 -9.85 12.69
CA GLY A 340 -3.76 -10.78 11.57
C GLY A 340 -5.12 -11.29 11.11
N ALA A 341 -6.10 -11.37 12.01
CA ALA A 341 -7.47 -11.76 11.68
C ALA A 341 -8.11 -10.84 10.63
N ASP A 342 -7.84 -9.54 10.70
CA ASP A 342 -8.32 -8.56 9.69
C ASP A 342 -7.79 -8.87 8.27
N PHE A 343 -6.60 -9.49 8.17
CA PHE A 343 -5.97 -9.90 6.92
C PHE A 343 -6.34 -11.33 6.48
N GLY A 344 -7.08 -12.07 7.33
CA GLY A 344 -7.48 -13.46 7.09
C GLY A 344 -6.58 -14.52 7.75
N LYS A 345 -5.72 -14.14 8.71
CA LYS A 345 -4.79 -15.04 9.41
C LYS A 345 -4.62 -14.63 10.87
N LYS A 346 -5.47 -15.16 11.77
CA LYS A 346 -5.51 -14.79 13.19
C LYS A 346 -4.23 -15.12 13.99
N GLU A 347 -3.43 -16.07 13.50
CA GLU A 347 -2.17 -16.50 14.11
C GLU A 347 -1.01 -15.54 13.82
N PHE A 348 -1.26 -14.50 13.03
CA PHE A 348 -0.26 -13.53 12.58
C PHE A 348 -0.49 -12.15 13.17
N VAL A 349 0.57 -11.34 13.14
CA VAL A 349 0.49 -9.89 13.36
C VAL A 349 1.30 -9.16 12.28
N ARG A 350 0.86 -7.93 11.92
CA ARG A 350 1.64 -7.07 11.03
C ARG A 350 2.26 -5.92 11.82
N ILE A 351 3.57 -5.76 11.69
CA ILE A 351 4.34 -4.66 12.28
C ILE A 351 4.67 -3.59 11.25
N ASN A 352 4.62 -2.33 11.66
CA ASN A 352 5.09 -1.18 10.89
C ASN A 352 6.56 -0.88 11.22
N LEU A 353 7.42 -0.89 10.20
CA LEU A 353 8.86 -0.63 10.27
C LEU A 353 9.22 0.85 10.07
N GLY A 354 8.24 1.68 9.71
CA GLY A 354 8.40 3.10 9.42
C GLY A 354 8.43 3.95 10.71
N CYS A 355 9.38 3.69 11.58
CA CYS A 355 9.60 4.41 12.83
C CYS A 355 11.09 4.42 13.19
N PRO A 356 11.54 5.31 14.12
CA PRO A 356 12.90 5.28 14.67
C PRO A 356 13.27 3.87 15.17
N ARG A 357 14.54 3.49 14.94
CA ARG A 357 15.08 2.17 15.37
C ARG A 357 14.84 1.90 16.85
N ALA A 358 14.89 2.94 17.69
CA ALA A 358 14.64 2.84 19.12
C ALA A 358 13.25 2.24 19.44
N ASN A 359 12.21 2.58 18.66
CA ASN A 359 10.87 2.03 18.85
C ASN A 359 10.82 0.52 18.56
N LEU A 360 11.51 0.09 17.51
CA LEU A 360 11.60 -1.35 17.18
C LEU A 360 12.39 -2.11 18.22
N LYS A 361 13.50 -1.51 18.70
CA LYS A 361 14.31 -2.08 19.78
C LYS A 361 13.46 -2.29 21.03
N GLU A 362 12.77 -1.24 21.48
CA GLU A 362 11.88 -1.30 22.64
C GLU A 362 10.80 -2.36 22.47
N ALA A 363 10.18 -2.45 21.28
CA ALA A 363 9.16 -3.47 21.00
C ALA A 363 9.71 -4.89 21.18
N PHE A 364 10.87 -5.19 20.58
CA PHE A 364 11.44 -6.52 20.67
C PHE A 364 12.03 -6.84 22.04
N ASP A 365 12.57 -5.88 22.78
CA ASP A 365 12.99 -6.07 24.18
C ASP A 365 11.78 -6.52 25.03
N ARG A 366 10.62 -5.83 24.89
CA ARG A 366 9.38 -6.21 25.61
C ARG A 366 8.82 -7.58 25.17
N ILE A 367 8.98 -7.96 23.90
CA ILE A 367 8.54 -9.27 23.40
C ILE A 367 9.41 -10.39 24.00
N GLU A 368 10.73 -10.21 24.02
CA GLU A 368 11.69 -11.19 24.55
C GLU A 368 11.54 -11.38 26.08
N GLU A 369 11.03 -10.39 26.81
CA GLU A 369 10.74 -10.50 28.25
C GLU A 369 9.52 -11.40 28.56
N ILE A 370 8.62 -11.60 27.60
CA ILE A 370 7.35 -12.30 27.81
C ILE A 370 7.27 -13.64 27.06
N LEU A 371 8.22 -13.96 26.19
CA LEU A 371 8.33 -15.22 25.44
C LEU A 371 9.60 -15.99 25.83
#